data_110097dbea301f0a0207f5e10445b4b5
#
_entry.id   110097dbea301f0a0207f5e10445b4b5
#
_cell.length_a   1.000
_cell.length_b   1.000
_cell.length_c   1.000
_cell.angle_alpha   90.00
_cell.angle_beta   90.00
_cell.angle_gamma   90.00
#
_symmetry.space_group_name_H-M   'P 1'
#
loop_
_entity.id
_entity.type
_entity.pdbx_description
1 polymer ?
#
loop_
_entity_poly.entity_id
_entity_poly.type
_entity_poly.pdbx_seq_one_letter_code
_entity_poly.pdbx_strand_id
1 'polypeptide(L)'
;YLTRDNVAHGRVETVWYPSSIAGLPRRRMMVYLPPNYDGTRRYPVLYLLHGAGGDEKSWLELGRAAQIMDNLIADKRCKEMIVVMPNGNADRAATPGEDPYNKDIEAASAVPSMFGRIETAFIPDIVNYIDSHYATLADKAHRAIAGLSMGGMHTLFIAANNPDTFDYVGLFSAKIVNEFMKENRLRRIKRAGNQANTIGDLIPSITRKGPGKQVSQLKQYADSGNVAIYDSLEVKLQRQFAAKPKLYYIAIGDTDFLLDENEAFLAKLDEKHYAYTYNPTDGGHEWMNWRRYLVDFLPRLFPDNP
;
A
#
# COMPACT_ATOMS: atom_id res chain seq x y z
N TYR A 1 -14.67 13.81 -6.96
CA TYR A 1 -13.60 14.18 -6.02
C TYR A 1 -13.79 15.54 -5.36
N LEU A 2 -14.78 16.34 -5.80
CA LEU A 2 -15.06 17.65 -5.21
C LEU A 2 -15.87 17.50 -3.92
N THR A 3 -15.64 18.40 -2.97
CA THR A 3 -16.48 18.52 -1.78
C THR A 3 -17.92 18.87 -2.18
N ARG A 4 -18.89 18.21 -1.57
CA ARG A 4 -20.31 18.46 -1.75
C ARG A 4 -20.88 18.98 -0.44
N ASP A 5 -21.25 20.26 -0.40
CA ASP A 5 -21.69 20.92 0.84
C ASP A 5 -23.03 20.40 1.38
N ASN A 6 -23.79 19.69 0.56
CA ASN A 6 -25.14 19.19 0.89
C ASN A 6 -25.13 17.71 1.35
N VAL A 7 -24.00 17.18 1.75
CA VAL A 7 -23.87 15.81 2.29
C VAL A 7 -23.28 15.82 3.70
N ALA A 8 -23.56 14.78 4.46
CA ALA A 8 -22.89 14.60 5.74
C ALA A 8 -21.42 14.26 5.52
N HIS A 9 -20.55 14.89 6.29
CA HIS A 9 -19.11 14.70 6.21
C HIS A 9 -18.59 13.85 7.38
N GLY A 10 -17.66 12.97 7.07
CA GLY A 10 -16.83 12.33 8.07
C GLY A 10 -15.84 13.31 8.70
N ARG A 11 -15.17 12.88 9.76
CA ARG A 11 -14.09 13.64 10.36
C ARG A 11 -12.76 12.94 10.20
N VAL A 12 -11.69 13.73 10.11
CA VAL A 12 -10.33 13.21 10.03
C VAL A 12 -9.61 13.53 11.34
N GLU A 13 -9.02 12.50 11.94
CA GLU A 13 -8.21 12.60 13.15
C GLU A 13 -6.74 12.42 12.83
N THR A 14 -5.88 13.22 13.47
CA THR A 14 -4.42 13.04 13.49
C THR A 14 -4.06 12.19 14.69
N VAL A 15 -3.53 10.99 14.46
CA VAL A 15 -3.31 10.00 15.52
C VAL A 15 -1.85 9.64 15.63
N TRP A 16 -1.29 9.81 16.84
CA TRP A 16 0.04 9.32 17.20
C TRP A 16 -0.07 7.99 17.92
N TYR A 17 0.54 6.96 17.39
CA TYR A 17 0.53 5.61 17.95
C TYR A 17 1.93 5.15 18.34
N PRO A 18 2.06 4.26 19.34
CA PRO A 18 3.34 3.62 19.69
C PRO A 18 3.87 2.81 18.50
N SER A 19 5.17 2.83 18.28
CA SER A 19 5.79 2.12 17.17
C SER A 19 6.95 1.25 17.65
N SER A 20 7.01 0.04 17.10
CA SER A 20 8.10 -0.92 17.30
C SER A 20 9.31 -0.65 16.40
N ILE A 21 9.22 0.32 15.48
CA ILE A 21 10.32 0.66 14.57
C ILE A 21 11.43 1.36 15.34
N ALA A 22 12.62 0.78 15.33
CA ALA A 22 13.77 1.31 16.03
C ALA A 22 14.08 2.77 15.66
N GLY A 23 14.26 3.61 16.68
CA GLY A 23 14.49 5.04 16.53
C GLY A 23 13.22 5.90 16.36
N LEU A 24 12.05 5.30 16.23
CA LEU A 24 10.77 5.97 16.06
C LEU A 24 9.74 5.47 17.08
N PRO A 25 9.83 5.87 18.36
CA PRO A 25 8.99 5.32 19.44
C PRO A 25 7.49 5.63 19.28
N ARG A 26 7.17 6.66 18.50
CA ARG A 26 5.81 7.00 18.09
C ARG A 26 5.80 7.40 16.63
N ARG A 27 4.72 7.03 15.93
CA ARG A 27 4.51 7.40 14.53
C ARG A 27 3.09 7.91 14.33
N ARG A 28 2.88 8.62 13.24
CA ARG A 28 1.62 9.27 12.93
C ARG A 28 0.86 8.56 11.81
N MET A 29 -0.45 8.58 11.93
CA MET A 29 -1.39 8.21 10.88
C MET A 29 -2.56 9.18 10.86
N MET A 30 -3.24 9.29 9.72
CA MET A 30 -4.53 9.97 9.62
C MET A 30 -5.64 8.92 9.65
N VAL A 31 -6.71 9.20 10.37
CA VAL A 31 -7.87 8.31 10.49
C VAL A 31 -9.12 9.07 10.08
N TYR A 32 -9.75 8.64 8.99
CA TYR A 32 -11.08 9.11 8.61
C TYR A 32 -12.13 8.26 9.32
N LEU A 33 -13.06 8.93 9.96
CA LEU A 33 -14.23 8.34 10.61
C LEU A 33 -15.48 8.74 9.82
N PRO A 34 -16.39 7.80 9.52
CA PRO A 34 -17.56 8.09 8.70
C PRO A 34 -18.50 9.07 9.37
N PRO A 35 -19.44 9.70 8.62
CA PRO A 35 -20.45 10.57 9.18
C PRO A 35 -21.17 9.91 10.37
N ASN A 36 -21.44 10.69 11.40
CA ASN A 36 -22.11 10.24 12.63
C ASN A 36 -21.39 9.13 13.44
N TYR A 37 -20.09 8.94 13.23
CA TYR A 37 -19.31 8.04 14.08
C TYR A 37 -19.32 8.54 15.53
N ASP A 38 -19.85 7.73 16.44
CA ASP A 38 -19.97 8.01 17.87
C ASP A 38 -19.31 6.95 18.78
N GLY A 39 -18.71 5.91 18.17
CA GLY A 39 -18.06 4.80 18.86
C GLY A 39 -19.02 3.71 19.39
N THR A 40 -20.32 3.84 19.22
CA THR A 40 -21.31 2.85 19.68
C THR A 40 -21.52 1.71 18.67
N ARG A 41 -21.52 2.05 17.40
CA ARG A 41 -21.61 1.10 16.28
C ARG A 41 -20.20 0.71 15.81
N ARG A 42 -19.99 -0.56 15.45
CA ARG A 42 -18.73 -1.05 14.90
C ARG A 42 -18.72 -0.95 13.39
N TYR A 43 -17.54 -0.63 12.85
CA TYR A 43 -17.33 -0.38 11.43
C TYR A 43 -16.24 -1.28 10.84
N PRO A 44 -16.33 -1.66 9.55
CA PRO A 44 -15.21 -2.26 8.84
C PRO A 44 -14.09 -1.22 8.66
N VAL A 45 -12.88 -1.70 8.37
CA VAL A 45 -11.68 -0.85 8.27
C VAL A 45 -10.98 -1.05 6.93
N LEU A 46 -10.66 0.07 6.26
CA LEU A 46 -9.75 0.13 5.14
C LEU A 46 -8.42 0.76 5.58
N TYR A 47 -7.33 0.04 5.42
CA TYR A 47 -5.97 0.58 5.52
C TYR A 47 -5.51 1.01 4.13
N LEU A 48 -5.16 2.30 3.94
CA LEU A 48 -4.90 2.91 2.64
C LEU A 48 -3.50 3.55 2.62
N LEU A 49 -2.57 2.94 1.87
CA LEU A 49 -1.14 3.24 1.91
C LEU A 49 -0.72 4.13 0.75
N HIS A 50 0.08 5.16 1.05
CA HIS A 50 0.65 6.11 0.07
C HIS A 50 1.86 5.55 -0.68
N GLY A 51 2.27 6.21 -1.77
CA GLY A 51 3.44 5.87 -2.57
C GLY A 51 4.74 6.54 -2.09
N ALA A 52 5.84 6.22 -2.77
CA ALA A 52 7.14 6.82 -2.49
C ALA A 52 7.10 8.36 -2.63
N GLY A 53 7.77 9.05 -1.72
CA GLY A 53 7.77 10.52 -1.65
C GLY A 53 6.52 11.13 -1.00
N GLY A 54 5.53 10.31 -0.64
CA GLY A 54 4.35 10.72 0.12
C GLY A 54 4.51 10.50 1.63
N ASP A 55 3.43 10.75 2.33
CA ASP A 55 3.30 10.60 3.77
C ASP A 55 1.82 10.27 4.16
N GLU A 56 1.50 10.25 5.44
CA GLU A 56 0.18 9.93 5.95
C GLU A 56 -0.93 10.90 5.51
N LYS A 57 -0.59 12.11 5.04
CA LYS A 57 -1.56 13.11 4.53
C LYS A 57 -1.84 12.96 3.03
N SER A 58 -1.00 12.24 2.30
CA SER A 58 -1.04 12.22 0.82
C SER A 58 -2.39 11.78 0.25
N TRP A 59 -3.03 10.77 0.83
CA TRP A 59 -4.36 10.34 0.41
C TRP A 59 -5.46 11.37 0.69
N LEU A 60 -5.29 12.21 1.71
CA LEU A 60 -6.23 13.29 2.00
C LEU A 60 -6.03 14.48 1.05
N GLU A 61 -4.81 14.95 0.93
CA GLU A 61 -4.47 16.18 0.22
C GLU A 61 -4.49 16.00 -1.30
N LEU A 62 -3.84 14.95 -1.78
CA LEU A 62 -3.72 14.64 -3.22
C LEU A 62 -4.76 13.63 -3.68
N GLY A 63 -5.05 12.62 -2.84
CA GLY A 63 -6.00 11.55 -3.14
C GLY A 63 -7.46 11.92 -2.96
N ARG A 64 -7.76 12.98 -2.19
CA ARG A 64 -9.14 13.39 -1.87
C ARG A 64 -9.97 12.29 -1.21
N ALA A 65 -9.33 11.44 -0.40
CA ALA A 65 -9.98 10.25 0.15
C ALA A 65 -11.21 10.57 1.00
N ALA A 66 -11.16 11.62 1.83
CA ALA A 66 -12.32 12.03 2.65
C ALA A 66 -13.50 12.45 1.78
N GLN A 67 -13.28 13.30 0.76
CA GLN A 67 -14.32 13.74 -0.17
C GLN A 67 -14.91 12.58 -0.99
N ILE A 68 -14.07 11.62 -1.39
CA ILE A 68 -14.52 10.42 -2.11
C ILE A 68 -15.39 9.57 -1.19
N MET A 69 -14.98 9.36 0.05
CA MET A 69 -15.74 8.59 1.05
C MET A 69 -17.11 9.27 1.32
N ASP A 70 -17.12 10.55 1.65
CA ASP A 70 -18.36 11.30 1.93
C ASP A 70 -19.36 11.21 0.77
N ASN A 71 -18.87 11.43 -0.45
CA ASN A 71 -19.72 11.39 -1.64
C ASN A 71 -20.28 9.98 -1.91
N LEU A 72 -19.44 8.94 -1.83
CA LEU A 72 -19.89 7.57 -2.09
C LEU A 72 -20.83 7.05 -1.00
N ILE A 73 -20.62 7.43 0.26
CA ILE A 73 -21.53 7.11 1.37
C ILE A 73 -22.90 7.81 1.15
N ALA A 74 -22.89 9.11 0.84
CA ALA A 74 -24.12 9.87 0.58
C ALA A 74 -24.91 9.30 -0.61
N ASP A 75 -24.21 8.85 -1.66
CA ASP A 75 -24.80 8.20 -2.82
C ASP A 75 -25.17 6.71 -2.59
N LYS A 76 -24.94 6.19 -1.37
CA LYS A 76 -25.17 4.78 -1.00
C LYS A 76 -24.40 3.79 -1.89
N ARG A 77 -23.24 4.19 -2.38
CA ARG A 77 -22.39 3.40 -3.28
C ARG A 77 -21.26 2.67 -2.56
N CYS A 78 -20.96 3.04 -1.32
CA CYS A 78 -20.05 2.29 -0.48
C CYS A 78 -20.58 2.21 0.96
N LYS A 79 -20.05 1.24 1.71
CA LYS A 79 -20.31 1.13 3.15
C LYS A 79 -19.63 2.24 3.92
N GLU A 80 -20.25 2.65 5.02
CA GLU A 80 -19.56 3.42 6.04
C GLU A 80 -18.44 2.59 6.64
N MET A 81 -17.23 3.12 6.61
CA MET A 81 -16.04 2.45 7.12
C MET A 81 -15.05 3.44 7.71
N ILE A 82 -14.18 2.97 8.59
CA ILE A 82 -13.00 3.70 9.05
C ILE A 82 -11.92 3.57 7.97
N VAL A 83 -11.25 4.68 7.61
CA VAL A 83 -10.10 4.63 6.69
C VAL A 83 -8.85 5.09 7.42
N VAL A 84 -7.85 4.21 7.49
CA VAL A 84 -6.58 4.44 8.18
C VAL A 84 -5.49 4.69 7.14
N MET A 85 -4.84 5.82 7.22
CA MET A 85 -3.79 6.26 6.30
C MET A 85 -2.48 6.45 7.09
N PRO A 86 -1.68 5.39 7.25
CA PRO A 86 -0.43 5.47 7.99
C PRO A 86 0.69 6.08 7.16
N ASN A 87 1.73 6.60 7.82
CA ASN A 87 2.99 6.92 7.16
C ASN A 87 3.73 5.62 6.78
N GLY A 88 3.96 5.41 5.48
CA GLY A 88 4.65 4.24 4.93
C GLY A 88 6.18 4.38 4.89
N ASN A 89 6.76 5.50 5.36
CA ASN A 89 8.20 5.69 5.41
C ASN A 89 8.76 5.16 6.74
N ALA A 90 9.67 4.21 6.69
CA ALA A 90 10.21 3.58 7.89
C ALA A 90 11.30 4.39 8.61
N ASP A 91 11.68 5.53 8.06
CA ASP A 91 12.67 6.48 8.61
C ASP A 91 12.04 7.75 9.17
N ARG A 92 10.71 7.88 9.12
CA ARG A 92 9.98 9.09 9.54
C ARG A 92 8.80 8.75 10.42
N ALA A 93 8.58 9.58 11.43
CA ALA A 93 7.42 9.44 12.30
C ALA A 93 6.19 10.16 11.73
N ALA A 94 6.36 11.22 10.95
CA ALA A 94 5.31 12.05 10.40
C ALA A 94 5.76 12.77 9.12
N THR A 95 4.84 13.56 8.54
CA THR A 95 5.11 14.52 7.44
C THR A 95 6.38 15.33 7.72
N PRO A 96 7.25 15.55 6.72
CA PRO A 96 8.42 16.42 6.85
C PRO A 96 8.08 17.79 7.44
N GLY A 97 8.89 18.25 8.41
CA GLY A 97 8.65 19.48 9.14
C GLY A 97 7.74 19.34 10.36
N GLU A 98 7.02 18.24 10.48
CA GLU A 98 6.16 17.93 11.65
C GLU A 98 6.65 16.68 12.42
N ASP A 99 7.76 16.08 11.98
CA ASP A 99 8.38 14.93 12.62
C ASP A 99 9.28 15.37 13.79
N PRO A 100 8.92 15.06 15.05
CA PRO A 100 9.69 15.49 16.21
C PRO A 100 11.02 14.75 16.40
N TYR A 101 11.23 13.64 15.66
CA TYR A 101 12.43 12.81 15.77
C TYR A 101 13.42 13.06 14.64
N ASN A 102 12.99 13.73 13.56
CA ASN A 102 13.85 14.02 12.43
C ASN A 102 14.49 15.40 12.58
N LYS A 103 15.75 15.43 13.04
CA LYS A 103 16.51 16.67 13.23
C LYS A 103 17.26 17.14 11.97
N ASP A 104 17.45 16.25 10.98
CA ASP A 104 18.24 16.51 9.77
C ASP A 104 17.49 16.01 8.52
N ILE A 105 16.74 16.88 7.87
CA ILE A 105 15.98 16.60 6.65
C ILE A 105 16.88 16.14 5.49
N GLU A 106 18.16 16.58 5.45
CA GLU A 106 19.11 16.23 4.39
C GLU A 106 19.62 14.79 4.44
N ALA A 107 19.65 14.15 5.61
CA ALA A 107 20.13 12.78 5.79
C ALA A 107 19.06 11.70 5.50
N ALA A 108 17.80 12.06 5.45
CA ALA A 108 16.67 11.12 5.38
C ALA A 108 16.39 10.54 3.98
N SER A 109 17.19 10.85 2.97
CA SER A 109 16.95 10.40 1.58
C SER A 109 17.54 9.03 1.23
N ALA A 110 17.91 8.20 2.19
CA ALA A 110 18.47 6.88 1.92
C ALA A 110 17.36 5.85 1.68
N VAL A 111 17.23 5.41 0.43
CA VAL A 111 16.37 4.33 -0.07
C VAL A 111 16.32 3.05 0.82
N PRO A 112 17.31 2.76 1.64
CA PRO A 112 17.35 1.59 2.50
C PRO A 112 16.25 1.49 3.55
N SER A 113 15.66 2.58 4.00
CA SER A 113 14.66 2.57 5.09
C SER A 113 13.25 2.15 4.65
N MET A 114 13.01 1.98 3.35
CA MET A 114 11.68 1.70 2.80
C MET A 114 11.23 0.24 2.94
N PHE A 115 12.14 -0.70 3.22
CA PHE A 115 11.86 -2.13 3.07
C PHE A 115 11.76 -2.90 4.40
N GLY A 116 10.71 -3.69 4.56
CA GLY A 116 10.55 -4.72 5.59
C GLY A 116 10.09 -4.23 6.95
N ARG A 117 10.42 -3.02 7.36
CA ARG A 117 10.10 -2.51 8.71
C ARG A 117 8.62 -2.17 8.86
N ILE A 118 8.04 -1.51 7.85
CA ILE A 118 6.63 -1.16 7.83
C ILE A 118 5.77 -2.42 7.79
N GLU A 119 6.12 -3.36 6.91
CA GLU A 119 5.36 -4.59 6.72
C GLU A 119 5.37 -5.44 7.99
N THR A 120 6.51 -5.53 8.66
CA THR A 120 6.64 -6.28 9.92
C THR A 120 5.89 -5.61 11.07
N ALA A 121 5.96 -4.27 11.16
CA ALA A 121 5.31 -3.50 12.21
C ALA A 121 3.81 -3.30 11.99
N PHE A 122 3.28 -3.57 10.80
CA PHE A 122 1.93 -3.15 10.42
C PHE A 122 0.84 -3.75 11.31
N ILE A 123 0.86 -5.05 11.51
CA ILE A 123 -0.15 -5.71 12.35
C ILE A 123 0.01 -5.32 13.83
N PRO A 124 1.19 -5.48 14.46
CA PRO A 124 1.34 -5.18 15.88
C PRO A 124 1.15 -3.70 16.24
N ASP A 125 1.62 -2.78 15.39
CA ASP A 125 1.62 -1.36 15.73
C ASP A 125 0.34 -0.65 15.26
N ILE A 126 -0.19 -1.00 14.06
CA ILE A 126 -1.29 -0.24 13.44
C ILE A 126 -2.62 -0.96 13.59
N VAL A 127 -2.72 -2.24 13.14
CA VAL A 127 -4.00 -2.96 13.19
C VAL A 127 -4.47 -3.13 14.62
N ASN A 128 -3.59 -3.59 15.52
CA ASN A 128 -3.94 -3.78 16.94
C ASN A 128 -4.27 -2.46 17.63
N TYR A 129 -3.58 -1.37 17.28
CA TYR A 129 -3.90 -0.04 17.81
C TYR A 129 -5.31 0.40 17.39
N ILE A 130 -5.63 0.30 16.12
CA ILE A 130 -6.95 0.69 15.58
C ILE A 130 -8.07 -0.13 16.22
N ASP A 131 -7.90 -1.45 16.31
CA ASP A 131 -8.92 -2.32 16.92
C ASP A 131 -9.13 -2.06 18.42
N SER A 132 -8.10 -1.58 19.12
CA SER A 132 -8.20 -1.26 20.56
C SER A 132 -8.70 0.15 20.87
N HIS A 133 -8.66 1.09 19.91
CA HIS A 133 -9.00 2.50 20.13
C HIS A 133 -10.25 2.95 19.38
N TYR A 134 -10.71 2.19 18.39
CA TYR A 134 -11.89 2.52 17.58
C TYR A 134 -12.91 1.38 17.60
N ALA A 135 -14.15 1.71 17.36
CA ALA A 135 -15.23 0.72 17.25
C ALA A 135 -15.15 -0.02 15.92
N THR A 136 -14.29 -1.02 15.84
CA THR A 136 -14.05 -1.82 14.63
C THR A 136 -14.77 -3.16 14.66
N LEU A 137 -15.10 -3.67 13.48
CA LEU A 137 -15.38 -5.09 13.25
C LEU A 137 -14.02 -5.78 13.05
N ALA A 138 -13.46 -6.31 14.16
CA ALA A 138 -12.07 -6.73 14.25
C ALA A 138 -11.83 -8.17 13.71
N ASP A 139 -12.35 -8.47 12.54
CA ASP A 139 -12.19 -9.77 11.87
C ASP A 139 -11.76 -9.60 10.40
N LYS A 140 -11.30 -10.66 9.78
CA LYS A 140 -10.82 -10.72 8.39
C LYS A 140 -11.87 -10.22 7.39
N ALA A 141 -13.14 -10.60 7.59
CA ALA A 141 -14.23 -10.28 6.67
C ALA A 141 -14.55 -8.78 6.60
N HIS A 142 -14.07 -8.01 7.57
CA HIS A 142 -14.30 -6.57 7.70
C HIS A 142 -13.01 -5.75 7.64
N ARG A 143 -11.91 -6.35 7.14
CA ARG A 143 -10.65 -5.62 6.90
C ARG A 143 -10.27 -5.61 5.44
N ALA A 144 -9.96 -4.41 4.94
CA ALA A 144 -9.38 -4.16 3.63
C ALA A 144 -8.02 -3.48 3.78
N ILE A 145 -7.12 -3.79 2.86
CA ILE A 145 -5.84 -3.09 2.71
C ILE A 145 -5.62 -2.74 1.25
N ALA A 146 -5.25 -1.50 0.96
CA ALA A 146 -4.94 -1.06 -0.40
C ALA A 146 -3.81 -0.03 -0.37
N GLY A 147 -3.12 0.12 -1.50
CA GLY A 147 -2.08 1.13 -1.62
C GLY A 147 -1.62 1.37 -3.03
N LEU A 148 -1.02 2.53 -3.25
CA LEU A 148 -0.48 2.93 -4.54
C LEU A 148 1.05 2.79 -4.59
N SER A 149 1.61 2.36 -5.73
CA SER A 149 3.06 2.35 -5.97
C SER A 149 3.84 1.60 -4.87
N MET A 150 4.68 2.28 -4.08
CA MET A 150 5.32 1.75 -2.87
C MET A 150 4.29 1.21 -1.87
N GLY A 151 3.19 1.93 -1.63
CA GLY A 151 2.10 1.45 -0.77
C GLY A 151 1.40 0.21 -1.33
N GLY A 152 1.37 0.03 -2.65
CA GLY A 152 0.95 -1.21 -3.29
C GLY A 152 1.89 -2.37 -3.01
N MET A 153 3.20 -2.14 -3.00
CA MET A 153 4.21 -3.11 -2.54
C MET A 153 3.99 -3.50 -1.08
N HIS A 154 3.87 -2.51 -0.19
CA HIS A 154 3.56 -2.78 1.21
C HIS A 154 2.28 -3.61 1.36
N THR A 155 1.22 -3.23 0.64
CA THR A 155 -0.06 -3.97 0.61
C THR A 155 0.12 -5.42 0.21
N LEU A 156 0.84 -5.68 -0.89
CA LEU A 156 1.14 -7.02 -1.39
C LEU A 156 1.79 -7.89 -0.30
N PHE A 157 2.85 -7.39 0.32
CA PHE A 157 3.63 -8.19 1.27
C PHE A 157 2.99 -8.27 2.65
N ILE A 158 2.32 -7.21 3.13
CA ILE A 158 1.54 -7.28 4.37
C ILE A 158 0.44 -8.33 4.25
N ALA A 159 -0.36 -8.28 3.19
CA ALA A 159 -1.46 -9.21 2.99
C ALA A 159 -0.99 -10.66 2.76
N ALA A 160 0.07 -10.86 1.96
CA ALA A 160 0.60 -12.19 1.68
C ALA A 160 1.28 -12.85 2.89
N ASN A 161 1.84 -12.07 3.82
CA ASN A 161 2.38 -12.58 5.08
C ASN A 161 1.32 -12.78 6.18
N ASN A 162 0.13 -12.19 6.03
CA ASN A 162 -0.96 -12.24 6.99
C ASN A 162 -2.28 -12.66 6.31
N PRO A 163 -2.38 -13.88 5.75
CA PRO A 163 -3.50 -14.33 4.91
C PRO A 163 -4.85 -14.38 5.64
N ASP A 164 -4.82 -14.42 6.97
CA ASP A 164 -6.01 -14.48 7.82
C ASP A 164 -6.45 -13.12 8.38
N THR A 165 -5.83 -12.01 7.89
CA THR A 165 -6.13 -10.67 8.41
C THR A 165 -7.01 -9.84 7.48
N PHE A 166 -6.87 -9.99 6.15
CA PHE A 166 -7.56 -9.16 5.16
C PHE A 166 -8.29 -10.01 4.13
N ASP A 167 -9.59 -9.75 3.96
CA ASP A 167 -10.39 -10.36 2.87
C ASP A 167 -10.40 -9.51 1.59
N TYR A 168 -10.01 -8.23 1.68
CA TYR A 168 -10.01 -7.30 0.56
C TYR A 168 -8.62 -6.69 0.40
N VAL A 169 -8.04 -6.87 -0.78
CA VAL A 169 -6.70 -6.40 -1.14
C VAL A 169 -6.77 -5.56 -2.41
N GLY A 170 -6.19 -4.36 -2.40
CA GLY A 170 -6.16 -3.43 -3.53
C GLY A 170 -4.74 -3.01 -3.89
N LEU A 171 -4.30 -3.35 -5.09
CA LEU A 171 -2.99 -2.99 -5.65
C LEU A 171 -3.18 -1.93 -6.74
N PHE A 172 -2.81 -0.67 -6.45
CA PHE A 172 -2.97 0.46 -7.35
C PHE A 172 -1.61 0.85 -7.94
N SER A 173 -1.37 0.60 -9.22
CA SER A 173 -0.06 0.83 -9.83
C SER A 173 1.07 0.30 -8.94
N ALA A 174 0.93 -0.91 -8.42
CA ALA A 174 1.79 -1.42 -7.36
C ALA A 174 3.21 -1.69 -7.86
N LYS A 175 4.21 -1.32 -7.07
CA LYS A 175 5.58 -1.80 -7.29
C LYS A 175 5.66 -3.28 -6.92
N ILE A 176 5.97 -4.13 -7.90
CA ILE A 176 6.13 -5.57 -7.71
C ILE A 176 7.61 -5.91 -7.61
N VAL A 177 8.07 -6.21 -6.39
CA VAL A 177 9.45 -6.64 -6.13
C VAL A 177 9.46 -8.14 -5.94
N ASN A 178 9.94 -8.90 -6.92
CA ASN A 178 10.07 -10.35 -6.81
C ASN A 178 11.13 -10.94 -7.75
N GLU A 179 11.45 -12.21 -7.55
CA GLU A 179 12.40 -12.95 -8.38
C GLU A 179 11.91 -13.18 -9.82
N PHE A 180 10.58 -13.17 -10.05
CA PHE A 180 9.98 -13.31 -11.38
C PHE A 180 10.41 -12.18 -12.32
N MET A 181 10.68 -10.99 -11.78
CA MET A 181 11.17 -9.86 -12.55
C MET A 181 12.56 -10.11 -13.15
N LYS A 182 13.43 -10.83 -12.42
CA LYS A 182 14.77 -11.16 -12.95
C LYS A 182 14.68 -12.02 -14.19
N GLU A 183 13.83 -13.06 -14.20
CA GLU A 183 13.69 -13.95 -15.35
C GLU A 183 13.08 -13.27 -16.58
N ASN A 184 11.99 -12.53 -16.42
CA ASN A 184 11.32 -11.85 -17.53
C ASN A 184 12.19 -10.73 -18.11
N ARG A 185 12.86 -9.95 -17.27
CA ARG A 185 13.81 -8.92 -17.74
C ARG A 185 15.02 -9.54 -18.45
N LEU A 186 15.58 -10.62 -17.91
CA LEU A 186 16.66 -11.36 -18.60
C LEU A 186 16.22 -11.94 -19.94
N ARG A 187 14.99 -12.43 -20.06
CA ARG A 187 14.41 -12.89 -21.34
C ARG A 187 14.23 -11.73 -22.34
N ARG A 188 13.77 -10.55 -21.90
CA ARG A 188 13.62 -9.35 -22.75
C ARG A 188 14.99 -8.79 -23.16
N ILE A 189 15.97 -8.71 -22.24
CA ILE A 189 17.34 -8.28 -22.51
C ILE A 189 18.02 -9.22 -23.50
N LYS A 190 17.87 -10.54 -23.33
CA LYS A 190 18.37 -11.53 -24.30
C LYS A 190 17.73 -11.38 -25.69
N ARG A 191 16.43 -11.04 -25.75
CA ARG A 191 15.72 -10.77 -27.02
C ARG A 191 16.15 -9.44 -27.66
N ALA A 192 16.51 -8.44 -26.88
CA ALA A 192 16.95 -7.12 -27.33
C ALA A 192 18.46 -7.03 -27.64
N GLY A 193 19.23 -8.11 -27.43
CA GLY A 193 20.67 -8.15 -27.68
C GLY A 193 21.56 -7.32 -26.77
N ASN A 194 21.04 -6.81 -25.67
CA ASN A 194 21.79 -5.99 -24.70
C ASN A 194 22.23 -6.83 -23.49
N GLN A 195 23.54 -6.83 -23.20
CA GLN A 195 24.14 -7.44 -22.00
C GLN A 195 24.10 -6.44 -20.83
N ALA A 196 23.00 -6.43 -20.07
CA ALA A 196 22.94 -5.70 -18.80
C ALA A 196 23.13 -6.69 -17.64
N ASN A 197 24.20 -6.51 -16.87
CA ASN A 197 24.68 -7.49 -15.87
C ASN A 197 24.59 -7.02 -14.43
N THR A 198 23.83 -5.94 -14.08
CA THR A 198 23.84 -5.40 -12.72
C THR A 198 22.45 -5.09 -12.16
N ILE A 199 22.31 -5.18 -10.82
CA ILE A 199 21.12 -4.79 -10.05
C ILE A 199 20.76 -3.31 -10.27
N GLY A 200 21.74 -2.45 -10.63
CA GLY A 200 21.51 -1.02 -11.00
C GLY A 200 20.57 -0.85 -12.19
N ASP A 201 20.51 -1.85 -13.09
CA ASP A 201 19.61 -1.84 -14.24
C ASP A 201 18.15 -2.15 -13.85
N LEU A 202 17.90 -2.57 -12.61
CA LEU A 202 16.59 -2.92 -12.09
C LEU A 202 15.78 -1.73 -11.58
N ILE A 203 16.40 -0.54 -11.38
CA ILE A 203 15.73 0.63 -10.80
C ILE A 203 16.17 1.91 -11.54
N PRO A 204 15.63 2.18 -12.75
CA PRO A 204 16.07 3.31 -13.58
C PRO A 204 15.89 4.70 -12.94
N SER A 205 14.93 4.85 -12.02
CA SER A 205 14.59 6.14 -11.41
C SER A 205 15.49 6.54 -10.22
N ILE A 206 16.35 5.64 -9.72
CA ILE A 206 17.18 5.89 -8.53
C ILE A 206 18.64 6.24 -8.90
N THR A 207 19.04 6.12 -10.17
CA THR A 207 20.44 6.17 -10.60
C THR A 207 20.95 7.56 -10.99
N ARG A 208 20.67 8.60 -10.22
CA ARG A 208 21.41 9.89 -10.40
C ARG A 208 22.68 10.03 -9.53
N LYS A 209 23.07 9.04 -8.73
CA LYS A 209 24.34 9.03 -7.97
C LYS A 209 24.98 7.62 -8.05
N GLY A 210 26.14 7.56 -8.63
CA GLY A 210 27.10 6.49 -8.90
C GLY A 210 26.88 5.06 -8.34
N PRO A 211 27.23 4.02 -9.12
CA PRO A 211 26.84 2.63 -8.88
C PRO A 211 27.47 1.92 -7.67
N GLY A 212 28.62 2.41 -7.15
CA GLY A 212 29.38 1.68 -6.14
C GLY A 212 28.81 1.72 -4.70
N LYS A 213 28.15 2.80 -4.30
CA LYS A 213 27.61 2.96 -2.93
C LYS A 213 26.26 2.25 -2.71
N GLN A 214 25.47 2.04 -3.76
CA GLN A 214 24.16 1.41 -3.66
C GLN A 214 24.20 -0.11 -3.52
N VAL A 215 25.18 -0.77 -4.15
CA VAL A 215 25.36 -2.23 -4.07
C VAL A 215 25.79 -2.64 -2.65
N SER A 216 26.63 -1.85 -1.98
CA SER A 216 27.04 -2.14 -0.60
C SER A 216 25.88 -1.94 0.40
N GLN A 217 25.00 -0.99 0.16
CA GLN A 217 23.83 -0.74 0.99
C GLN A 217 22.76 -1.83 0.82
N LEU A 218 22.50 -2.30 -0.39
CA LEU A 218 21.58 -3.43 -0.63
C LEU A 218 22.11 -4.74 -0.01
N LYS A 219 23.44 -4.96 -0.01
CA LYS A 219 24.05 -6.08 0.69
C LYS A 219 23.88 -5.98 2.21
N GLN A 220 24.10 -4.81 2.78
CA GLN A 220 23.94 -4.56 4.22
C GLN A 220 22.48 -4.74 4.67
N TYR A 221 21.50 -4.56 3.75
CA TYR A 221 20.09 -4.81 3.98
C TYR A 221 19.72 -6.29 3.91
N ALA A 222 20.28 -7.02 2.96
CA ALA A 222 20.15 -8.48 2.88
C ALA A 222 20.62 -9.14 4.18
N ASP A 223 21.64 -8.58 4.82
CA ASP A 223 22.22 -9.08 6.06
C ASP A 223 21.44 -8.66 7.32
N SER A 224 20.45 -7.76 7.25
CA SER A 224 19.74 -7.21 8.42
C SER A 224 18.54 -8.03 8.91
N GLY A 225 18.26 -9.20 8.34
CA GLY A 225 17.14 -10.08 8.75
C GLY A 225 15.74 -9.62 8.36
N ASN A 226 15.58 -8.39 7.83
CA ASN A 226 14.29 -7.88 7.38
C ASN A 226 13.86 -8.38 5.99
N VAL A 227 14.71 -9.14 5.32
CA VAL A 227 14.48 -9.65 3.95
C VAL A 227 13.46 -10.78 3.93
N ALA A 228 13.28 -11.51 5.03
CA ALA A 228 12.34 -12.64 5.12
C ALA A 228 10.89 -12.26 4.78
N ILE A 229 10.50 -10.99 4.99
CA ILE A 229 9.16 -10.50 4.63
C ILE A 229 8.91 -10.57 3.11
N TYR A 230 9.97 -10.45 2.29
CA TYR A 230 9.89 -10.46 0.82
C TYR A 230 10.21 -11.83 0.21
N ASP A 231 10.77 -12.75 0.99
CA ASP A 231 11.15 -14.07 0.50
C ASP A 231 9.91 -14.94 0.20
N SER A 232 10.08 -15.85 -0.76
CA SER A 232 9.09 -16.89 -1.03
C SER A 232 7.68 -16.34 -1.32
N LEU A 233 7.57 -15.22 -2.05
CA LEU A 233 6.28 -14.59 -2.36
C LEU A 233 5.28 -15.59 -2.95
N GLU A 234 5.73 -16.51 -3.81
CA GLU A 234 4.86 -17.53 -4.42
C GLU A 234 4.19 -18.42 -3.36
N VAL A 235 4.94 -18.88 -2.36
CA VAL A 235 4.40 -19.70 -1.26
C VAL A 235 3.42 -18.88 -0.39
N LYS A 236 3.72 -17.62 -0.16
CA LYS A 236 2.84 -16.70 0.59
C LYS A 236 1.55 -16.43 -0.14
N LEU A 237 1.60 -16.16 -1.44
CA LEU A 237 0.42 -16.01 -2.29
C LEU A 237 -0.42 -17.29 -2.32
N GLN A 238 0.20 -18.47 -2.41
CA GLN A 238 -0.52 -19.73 -2.33
C GLN A 238 -1.33 -19.85 -1.04
N ARG A 239 -0.75 -19.48 0.11
CA ARG A 239 -1.45 -19.47 1.40
C ARG A 239 -2.55 -18.41 1.43
N GLN A 240 -2.29 -17.22 0.91
CA GLN A 240 -3.26 -16.14 0.85
C GLN A 240 -4.48 -16.52 0.00
N PHE A 241 -4.28 -17.09 -1.18
CA PHE A 241 -5.39 -17.53 -2.03
C PHE A 241 -6.09 -18.80 -1.51
N ALA A 242 -5.38 -19.68 -0.79
CA ALA A 242 -6.01 -20.78 -0.06
C ALA A 242 -6.94 -20.29 1.06
N ALA A 243 -6.64 -19.16 1.68
CA ALA A 243 -7.49 -18.47 2.65
C ALA A 243 -8.67 -17.69 2.01
N LYS A 244 -8.82 -17.75 0.67
CA LYS A 244 -9.96 -17.27 -0.13
C LYS A 244 -10.32 -15.80 0.16
N PRO A 245 -9.43 -14.82 -0.19
CA PRO A 245 -9.80 -13.42 -0.08
C PRO A 245 -11.05 -13.13 -0.91
N LYS A 246 -11.95 -12.31 -0.42
CA LYS A 246 -13.20 -11.93 -1.09
C LYS A 246 -12.96 -11.02 -2.29
N LEU A 247 -11.90 -10.21 -2.25
CA LEU A 247 -11.48 -9.35 -3.34
C LEU A 247 -9.96 -9.23 -3.39
N TYR A 248 -9.38 -9.54 -4.55
CA TYR A 248 -8.00 -9.23 -4.89
C TYR A 248 -8.02 -8.34 -6.13
N TYR A 249 -7.90 -7.03 -5.91
CA TYR A 249 -8.11 -5.99 -6.93
C TYR A 249 -6.77 -5.42 -7.38
N ILE A 250 -6.58 -5.31 -8.70
CA ILE A 250 -5.37 -4.77 -9.31
C ILE A 250 -5.79 -3.73 -10.35
N ALA A 251 -5.24 -2.52 -10.27
CA ALA A 251 -5.49 -1.45 -11.21
C ALA A 251 -4.19 -0.76 -11.62
N ILE A 252 -4.04 -0.49 -12.93
CA ILE A 252 -2.88 0.21 -13.48
C ILE A 252 -3.25 0.86 -14.81
N GLY A 253 -2.59 1.97 -15.13
CA GLY A 253 -2.73 2.67 -16.40
C GLY A 253 -1.84 2.11 -17.50
N ASP A 254 -2.28 2.27 -18.75
CA ASP A 254 -1.62 1.75 -19.96
C ASP A 254 -0.27 2.42 -20.27
N THR A 255 -0.02 3.61 -19.73
CA THR A 255 1.25 4.34 -19.85
C THR A 255 2.02 4.43 -18.53
N ASP A 256 1.59 3.67 -17.50
CA ASP A 256 2.29 3.59 -16.22
C ASP A 256 3.63 2.85 -16.38
N PHE A 257 4.72 3.43 -15.86
CA PHE A 257 6.05 2.84 -15.96
C PHE A 257 6.20 1.50 -15.19
N LEU A 258 5.25 1.15 -14.33
CA LEU A 258 5.16 -0.13 -13.62
C LEU A 258 4.27 -1.16 -14.36
N LEU A 259 3.74 -0.84 -15.54
CA LEU A 259 2.83 -1.73 -16.27
C LEU A 259 3.45 -3.10 -16.52
N ASP A 260 4.66 -3.15 -17.04
CA ASP A 260 5.37 -4.43 -17.33
C ASP A 260 5.48 -5.33 -16.08
N GLU A 261 5.69 -4.74 -14.91
CA GLU A 261 5.79 -5.49 -13.65
C GLU A 261 4.43 -6.05 -13.22
N ASN A 262 3.39 -5.25 -13.38
CA ASN A 262 2.03 -5.67 -13.05
C ASN A 262 1.51 -6.73 -14.03
N GLU A 263 1.77 -6.61 -15.34
CA GLU A 263 1.43 -7.64 -16.32
C GLU A 263 2.13 -8.98 -16.04
N ALA A 264 3.42 -8.93 -15.65
CA ALA A 264 4.15 -10.13 -15.27
C ALA A 264 3.54 -10.77 -13.99
N PHE A 265 3.07 -9.95 -13.07
CA PHE A 265 2.38 -10.44 -11.87
C PHE A 265 1.02 -11.05 -12.20
N LEU A 266 0.21 -10.39 -13.04
CA LEU A 266 -1.08 -10.92 -13.51
C LEU A 266 -0.89 -12.27 -14.20
N ALA A 267 0.11 -12.41 -15.08
CA ALA A 267 0.43 -13.68 -15.75
C ALA A 267 0.75 -14.80 -14.73
N LYS A 268 1.36 -14.49 -13.59
CA LYS A 268 1.59 -15.46 -12.52
C LYS A 268 0.30 -15.85 -11.79
N LEU A 269 -0.57 -14.90 -11.55
CA LEU A 269 -1.89 -15.19 -10.94
C LEU A 269 -2.71 -16.09 -11.88
N ASP A 270 -2.68 -15.82 -13.17
CA ASP A 270 -3.33 -16.66 -14.21
C ASP A 270 -2.75 -18.09 -14.26
N GLU A 271 -1.41 -18.21 -14.25
CA GLU A 271 -0.72 -19.53 -14.23
C GLU A 271 -1.17 -20.39 -13.04
N LYS A 272 -1.43 -19.75 -11.90
CA LYS A 272 -1.87 -20.42 -10.67
C LYS A 272 -3.39 -20.50 -10.52
N HIS A 273 -4.15 -19.98 -11.48
CA HIS A 273 -5.61 -19.91 -11.46
C HIS A 273 -6.16 -19.19 -10.20
N TYR A 274 -5.47 -18.13 -9.76
CA TYR A 274 -5.92 -17.31 -8.65
C TYR A 274 -6.98 -16.31 -9.10
N ALA A 275 -8.06 -16.19 -8.34
CA ALA A 275 -9.13 -15.25 -8.63
C ALA A 275 -8.73 -13.81 -8.28
N TYR A 276 -8.83 -12.90 -9.23
CA TYR A 276 -8.60 -11.47 -9.03
C TYR A 276 -9.53 -10.64 -9.92
N THR A 277 -9.64 -9.36 -9.60
CA THR A 277 -10.30 -8.35 -10.43
C THR A 277 -9.25 -7.41 -11.00
N TYR A 278 -9.14 -7.33 -12.33
CA TYR A 278 -8.23 -6.43 -13.01
C TYR A 278 -8.99 -5.23 -13.60
N ASN A 279 -8.52 -4.02 -13.32
CA ASN A 279 -9.06 -2.77 -13.83
C ASN A 279 -7.98 -2.00 -14.61
N PRO A 280 -7.75 -2.31 -15.89
CA PRO A 280 -6.87 -1.51 -16.73
C PRO A 280 -7.53 -0.16 -17.04
N THR A 281 -6.72 0.91 -17.05
CA THR A 281 -7.17 2.25 -17.41
C THR A 281 -6.23 2.90 -18.40
N ASP A 282 -6.66 4.01 -19.00
CA ASP A 282 -5.76 4.96 -19.65
C ASP A 282 -4.91 5.71 -18.63
N GLY A 283 -3.78 6.28 -19.07
CA GLY A 283 -2.93 7.18 -18.32
C GLY A 283 -1.81 6.51 -17.53
N GLY A 284 -1.04 7.33 -16.80
CA GLY A 284 0.20 6.96 -16.17
C GLY A 284 0.16 6.82 -14.65
N HIS A 285 1.34 6.94 -14.05
CA HIS A 285 1.60 6.81 -12.62
C HIS A 285 1.26 8.09 -11.86
N GLU A 286 -0.03 8.39 -11.68
CA GLU A 286 -0.49 9.71 -11.24
C GLU A 286 -1.74 9.68 -10.37
N TRP A 287 -1.94 10.75 -9.59
CA TRP A 287 -3.06 10.89 -8.66
C TRP A 287 -4.43 10.86 -9.34
N MET A 288 -4.53 11.28 -10.60
CA MET A 288 -5.79 11.20 -11.36
C MET A 288 -6.26 9.74 -11.45
N ASN A 289 -5.37 8.82 -11.77
CA ASN A 289 -5.67 7.40 -11.86
C ASN A 289 -5.91 6.77 -10.48
N TRP A 290 -5.08 7.08 -9.49
CA TRP A 290 -5.27 6.50 -8.15
C TRP A 290 -6.58 6.93 -7.49
N ARG A 291 -7.08 8.15 -7.74
CA ARG A 291 -8.43 8.55 -7.35
C ARG A 291 -9.51 7.74 -8.06
N ARG A 292 -9.35 7.46 -9.37
CA ARG A 292 -10.26 6.59 -10.13
C ARG A 292 -10.29 5.18 -9.56
N TYR A 293 -9.12 4.61 -9.24
CA TYR A 293 -9.02 3.27 -8.63
C TYR A 293 -9.71 3.22 -7.27
N LEU A 294 -9.51 4.23 -6.44
CA LEU A 294 -10.17 4.30 -5.14
C LEU A 294 -11.71 4.38 -5.30
N VAL A 295 -12.22 5.19 -6.22
CA VAL A 295 -13.67 5.31 -6.51
C VAL A 295 -14.27 4.00 -7.03
N ASP A 296 -13.51 3.21 -7.80
CA ASP A 296 -13.96 1.89 -8.29
C ASP A 296 -13.82 0.79 -7.23
N PHE A 297 -12.82 0.87 -6.39
CA PHE A 297 -12.52 -0.12 -5.34
C PHE A 297 -13.49 -0.06 -4.16
N LEU A 298 -13.78 1.14 -3.64
CA LEU A 298 -14.61 1.33 -2.45
C LEU A 298 -16.02 0.68 -2.52
N PRO A 299 -16.76 0.76 -3.64
CA PRO A 299 -18.06 0.10 -3.78
C PRO A 299 -18.03 -1.44 -3.70
N ARG A 300 -16.86 -2.03 -3.89
CA ARG A 300 -16.65 -3.49 -3.88
C ARG A 300 -16.35 -4.02 -2.48
N LEU A 301 -16.08 -3.12 -1.52
CA LEU A 301 -15.74 -3.48 -0.16
C LEU A 301 -16.98 -3.77 0.68
N PHE A 302 -16.91 -4.83 1.46
CA PHE A 302 -17.89 -5.15 2.49
C PHE A 302 -19.35 -5.16 1.99
N PRO A 303 -19.66 -5.84 0.88
CA PRO A 303 -21.04 -5.91 0.40
C PRO A 303 -21.96 -6.47 1.47
N ASP A 304 -23.23 -6.05 1.48
CA ASP A 304 -24.26 -6.74 2.25
C ASP A 304 -24.30 -8.18 1.75
N ASN A 305 -24.37 -9.13 2.68
CA ASN A 305 -24.59 -10.53 2.28
C ASN A 305 -25.84 -10.60 1.39
N PRO A 306 -25.76 -11.26 0.21
CA PRO A 306 -26.90 -11.45 -0.65
C PRO A 306 -28.01 -12.27 0.02
#